data_200342468569a78641d55c6eb4bd421a
#
_entry.id   200342468569a78641d55c6eb4bd421a
#
_cell.length_a   1.000
_cell.length_b   1.000
_cell.length_c   1.000
_cell.angle_alpha   90.00
_cell.angle_beta   90.00
_cell.angle_gamma   90.00
#
_symmetry.space_group_name_H-M   'P 1'
#
loop_
_entity.id
_entity.type
_entity.pdbx_description
1 polymer ?
#
loop_
_entity_poly.entity_id
_entity_poly.type
_entity_poly.pdbx_seq_one_letter_code
_entity_poly.pdbx_strand_id
1 'polypeptide(L)'
;MMSVQNLREQIKELLLQKYGVAGHANSQMEALKFYITDRPGESLRAALYEPSFCVILQGAKAVGFGKNMYGYDENIYLLASTYMPLNVRVTKASKDEPYVSLALKFSLDEIYEVLKNIEIQKQNLQKSEKGVFFGELSDELLEPILRLVWLNDKPKSNIDYIAGLIKKEILFALANDKKSGYFLNKFAMQGSASNKISRAIIKIKDNFNEKINIKDLARACDMSESSLYQNFKTITSLSPIAFQKKIRLEEAKNLLSNTDLPVAQAAFEVGYESASQFSREYSRMFGVAPKVHSAMLKAN
;
A
#
# COMPACT_ATOMS: atom_id res chain seq x y z
N MET A 1 -17.06 25.17 -8.73
CA MET A 1 -16.35 23.98 -8.18
C MET A 1 -17.24 23.32 -7.14
N MET A 2 -17.35 22.00 -7.15
CA MET A 2 -18.03 21.27 -6.08
C MET A 2 -17.15 21.31 -4.82
N SER A 3 -17.76 21.35 -3.64
CA SER A 3 -16.99 21.29 -2.40
C SER A 3 -16.38 19.87 -2.22
N VAL A 4 -15.27 19.78 -1.49
CA VAL A 4 -14.63 18.51 -1.08
C VAL A 4 -15.65 17.55 -0.49
N GLN A 5 -16.57 18.04 0.35
CA GLN A 5 -17.62 17.25 0.97
C GLN A 5 -18.59 16.66 -0.07
N ASN A 6 -19.04 17.46 -1.05
CA ASN A 6 -19.97 16.97 -2.09
C ASN A 6 -19.33 15.94 -3.01
N LEU A 7 -18.08 16.15 -3.41
CA LEU A 7 -17.32 15.19 -4.22
C LEU A 7 -17.14 13.84 -3.49
N ARG A 8 -16.75 13.92 -2.22
CA ARG A 8 -16.58 12.75 -1.36
C ARG A 8 -17.88 11.96 -1.21
N GLU A 9 -18.99 12.66 -0.95
CA GLU A 9 -20.32 12.06 -0.82
C GLU A 9 -20.72 11.32 -2.11
N GLN A 10 -20.60 11.96 -3.27
CA GLN A 10 -20.91 11.34 -4.57
C GLN A 10 -20.08 10.08 -4.83
N ILE A 11 -18.76 10.12 -4.57
CA ILE A 11 -17.89 8.96 -4.77
C ILE A 11 -18.32 7.81 -3.84
N LYS A 12 -18.59 8.12 -2.57
CA LYS A 12 -19.05 7.17 -1.56
C LYS A 12 -20.36 6.49 -2.00
N GLU A 13 -21.37 7.27 -2.39
CA GLU A 13 -22.67 6.76 -2.81
C GLU A 13 -22.56 5.82 -4.02
N LEU A 14 -21.77 6.19 -5.03
CA LEU A 14 -21.51 5.34 -6.19
C LEU A 14 -20.90 3.99 -5.80
N LEU A 15 -19.93 4.00 -4.88
CA LEU A 15 -19.29 2.77 -4.41
C LEU A 15 -20.25 1.91 -3.58
N LEU A 16 -21.04 2.51 -2.68
CA LEU A 16 -22.02 1.77 -1.87
C LEU A 16 -23.14 1.21 -2.72
N GLN A 17 -23.63 1.95 -3.71
CA GLN A 17 -24.66 1.45 -4.64
C GLN A 17 -24.17 0.26 -5.45
N LYS A 18 -22.90 0.28 -5.90
CA LYS A 18 -22.36 -0.77 -6.77
C LYS A 18 -21.90 -2.01 -6.01
N TYR A 19 -21.26 -1.84 -4.86
CA TYR A 19 -20.57 -2.92 -4.17
C TYR A 19 -21.20 -3.31 -2.84
N GLY A 20 -22.08 -2.45 -2.27
CA GLY A 20 -22.60 -2.66 -0.92
C GLY A 20 -21.48 -2.76 0.11
N VAL A 21 -21.70 -3.53 1.18
CA VAL A 21 -20.72 -3.78 2.25
C VAL A 21 -20.02 -5.12 1.97
N ALA A 22 -19.17 -5.15 0.95
CA ALA A 22 -18.58 -6.38 0.43
C ALA A 22 -17.15 -6.68 0.93
N GLY A 23 -16.61 -5.87 1.88
CA GLY A 23 -15.21 -5.98 2.26
C GLY A 23 -14.28 -5.44 1.16
N HIS A 24 -13.41 -6.29 0.62
CA HIS A 24 -12.59 -5.93 -0.56
C HIS A 24 -13.43 -6.06 -1.83
N ALA A 25 -13.53 -4.97 -2.59
CA ALA A 25 -14.17 -4.95 -3.90
C ALA A 25 -13.14 -4.62 -4.98
N ASN A 26 -13.17 -5.40 -6.06
CA ASN A 26 -12.24 -5.24 -7.18
C ASN A 26 -12.83 -4.30 -8.23
N SER A 27 -12.06 -3.31 -8.62
CA SER A 27 -12.29 -2.49 -9.80
C SER A 27 -11.98 -3.28 -11.08
N GLN A 28 -12.52 -2.87 -12.21
CA GLN A 28 -12.05 -3.33 -13.52
C GLN A 28 -10.62 -2.84 -13.83
N MET A 29 -10.16 -1.79 -13.13
CA MET A 29 -8.80 -1.25 -13.20
C MET A 29 -7.95 -1.92 -12.13
N GLU A 30 -6.89 -2.62 -12.52
CA GLU A 30 -5.98 -3.31 -11.58
C GLU A 30 -5.35 -2.35 -10.56
N ALA A 31 -5.12 -1.10 -10.96
CA ALA A 31 -4.54 -0.08 -10.11
C ALA A 31 -5.49 0.47 -9.03
N LEU A 32 -6.81 0.27 -9.16
CA LEU A 32 -7.80 0.85 -8.25
C LEU A 32 -8.48 -0.26 -7.44
N LYS A 33 -8.42 -0.14 -6.12
CA LYS A 33 -9.06 -1.08 -5.17
C LYS A 33 -9.95 -0.35 -4.21
N PHE A 34 -11.03 -1.01 -3.77
CA PHE A 34 -11.98 -0.51 -2.78
C PHE A 34 -12.01 -1.41 -1.56
N TYR A 35 -12.30 -0.82 -0.40
CA TYR A 35 -12.57 -1.56 0.81
C TYR A 35 -13.74 -0.92 1.56
N ILE A 36 -14.79 -1.71 1.82
CA ILE A 36 -16.05 -1.26 2.41
C ILE A 36 -16.43 -2.23 3.52
N THR A 37 -16.67 -1.73 4.74
CA THR A 37 -17.09 -2.55 5.88
C THR A 37 -18.01 -1.78 6.81
N ASP A 38 -19.01 -2.47 7.35
CA ASP A 38 -19.97 -1.93 8.34
C ASP A 38 -19.50 -2.14 9.79
N ARG A 39 -18.30 -2.72 9.99
CA ARG A 39 -17.76 -3.06 11.30
C ARG A 39 -16.36 -2.52 11.50
N PRO A 40 -16.05 -1.96 12.68
CA PRO A 40 -14.68 -1.66 13.04
C PRO A 40 -13.88 -2.95 13.19
N GLY A 41 -12.58 -2.86 12.99
CA GLY A 41 -11.67 -3.98 13.22
C GLY A 41 -11.47 -4.23 14.71
N GLU A 42 -11.57 -5.48 15.16
CA GLU A 42 -11.33 -5.85 16.57
C GLU A 42 -9.87 -5.66 16.98
N SER A 43 -8.94 -5.94 16.07
CA SER A 43 -7.51 -5.87 16.32
C SER A 43 -6.74 -5.27 15.13
N LEU A 44 -5.49 -4.92 15.37
CA LEU A 44 -4.56 -4.54 14.32
C LEU A 44 -4.26 -5.75 13.43
N ARG A 45 -4.39 -5.59 12.13
CA ARG A 45 -4.04 -6.60 11.14
C ARG A 45 -2.79 -6.19 10.39
N ALA A 46 -1.84 -7.10 10.24
CA ALA A 46 -0.70 -6.89 9.38
C ALA A 46 -1.16 -6.77 7.92
N ALA A 47 -0.58 -5.82 7.19
CA ALA A 47 -0.86 -5.60 5.78
C ALA A 47 0.41 -5.13 5.07
N LEU A 48 0.65 -5.61 3.87
CA LEU A 48 1.69 -5.09 2.98
C LEU A 48 1.04 -4.09 2.02
N TYR A 49 1.28 -2.81 2.26
CA TYR A 49 0.83 -1.76 1.33
C TYR A 49 1.77 -1.71 0.13
N GLU A 50 1.21 -1.71 -1.04
CA GLU A 50 1.93 -1.41 -2.28
C GLU A 50 2.09 0.12 -2.41
N PRO A 51 3.00 0.62 -3.27
CA PRO A 51 3.04 2.04 -3.59
C PRO A 51 1.66 2.51 -4.03
N SER A 52 1.05 3.41 -3.26
CA SER A 52 -0.34 3.79 -3.47
C SER A 52 -0.72 5.10 -2.79
N PHE A 53 -1.75 5.72 -3.34
CA PHE A 53 -2.51 6.81 -2.77
C PHE A 53 -3.82 6.26 -2.21
N CYS A 54 -4.02 6.42 -0.90
CA CYS A 54 -5.16 5.86 -0.18
C CYS A 54 -6.03 6.97 0.38
N VAL A 55 -7.34 6.91 0.10
CA VAL A 55 -8.34 7.89 0.54
C VAL A 55 -9.44 7.17 1.32
N ILE A 56 -9.86 7.78 2.43
CA ILE A 56 -11.07 7.42 3.16
C ILE A 56 -12.18 8.36 2.71
N LEU A 57 -13.31 7.80 2.31
CA LEU A 57 -14.50 8.56 1.91
C LEU A 57 -15.49 8.67 3.07
N GLN A 58 -15.50 7.70 3.98
CA GLN A 58 -16.30 7.70 5.21
C GLN A 58 -15.65 6.82 6.27
N GLY A 59 -15.71 7.27 7.52
CA GLY A 59 -15.18 6.55 8.67
C GLY A 59 -13.74 6.90 8.99
N ALA A 60 -13.04 6.02 9.72
CA ALA A 60 -11.67 6.28 10.15
C ALA A 60 -10.86 4.98 10.26
N LYS A 61 -9.54 5.11 10.16
CA LYS A 61 -8.57 4.01 10.20
C LYS A 61 -7.35 4.38 11.03
N ALA A 62 -6.83 3.43 11.77
CA ALA A 62 -5.54 3.52 12.42
C ALA A 62 -4.49 2.71 11.65
N VAL A 63 -3.30 3.31 11.49
CA VAL A 63 -2.15 2.71 10.80
C VAL A 63 -0.95 2.72 11.72
N GLY A 64 -0.43 1.55 12.03
CA GLY A 64 0.79 1.36 12.80
C GLY A 64 2.02 1.28 11.89
N PHE A 65 3.00 2.14 12.17
CA PHE A 65 4.30 2.15 11.51
C PHE A 65 5.40 2.18 12.56
N GLY A 66 6.18 1.11 12.66
CA GLY A 66 7.15 0.92 13.72
C GLY A 66 6.47 0.87 15.09
N LYS A 67 6.84 1.79 15.99
CA LYS A 67 6.24 1.95 17.32
C LYS A 67 5.10 2.98 17.37
N ASN A 68 4.86 3.69 16.29
CA ASN A 68 3.88 4.78 16.25
C ASN A 68 2.56 4.33 15.63
N MET A 69 1.46 4.90 16.13
CA MET A 69 0.13 4.74 15.57
C MET A 69 -0.34 6.09 15.02
N TYR A 70 -0.90 6.07 13.83
CA TYR A 70 -1.46 7.23 13.13
C TYR A 70 -2.93 6.94 12.86
N GLY A 71 -3.82 7.76 13.45
CA GLY A 71 -5.24 7.77 13.08
C GLY A 71 -5.47 8.75 11.94
N TYR A 72 -6.28 8.39 10.96
CA TYR A 72 -6.72 9.31 9.92
C TYR A 72 -8.14 8.96 9.44
N ASP A 73 -8.80 9.95 8.91
CA ASP A 73 -10.21 9.94 8.51
C ASP A 73 -10.38 10.48 7.08
N GLU A 74 -11.60 10.85 6.75
CA GLU A 74 -11.99 11.36 5.43
C GLU A 74 -11.38 12.72 5.02
N ASN A 75 -10.65 13.40 5.89
CA ASN A 75 -9.97 14.67 5.57
C ASN A 75 -8.50 14.47 5.19
N ILE A 76 -7.98 13.28 5.46
CA ILE A 76 -6.56 12.96 5.31
C ILE A 76 -6.39 11.80 4.32
N TYR A 77 -5.43 11.93 3.41
CA TYR A 77 -4.98 10.81 2.59
C TYR A 77 -3.67 10.23 3.11
N LEU A 78 -3.40 8.98 2.74
CA LEU A 78 -2.12 8.31 2.97
C LEU A 78 -1.43 8.02 1.63
N LEU A 79 -0.15 8.39 1.52
CA LEU A 79 0.75 7.92 0.48
C LEU A 79 1.70 6.86 1.04
N ALA A 80 1.79 5.73 0.36
CA ALA A 80 2.86 4.76 0.53
C ALA A 80 3.76 4.82 -0.71
N SER A 81 5.03 5.17 -0.54
CA SER A 81 5.96 5.38 -1.67
C SER A 81 6.60 4.11 -2.19
N THR A 82 6.56 3.05 -1.41
CA THR A 82 7.12 1.73 -1.70
C THR A 82 6.31 0.66 -0.97
N TYR A 83 6.68 -0.61 -1.07
CA TYR A 83 6.04 -1.66 -0.28
C TYR A 83 6.26 -1.43 1.22
N MET A 84 5.16 -1.19 1.95
CA MET A 84 5.19 -0.82 3.37
C MET A 84 4.49 -1.87 4.24
N PRO A 85 5.22 -2.50 5.17
CA PRO A 85 4.64 -3.45 6.12
C PRO A 85 3.97 -2.68 7.27
N LEU A 86 2.69 -2.41 7.14
CA LEU A 86 1.90 -1.65 8.11
C LEU A 86 1.03 -2.60 8.97
N ASN A 87 0.60 -2.11 10.12
CA ASN A 87 -0.48 -2.73 10.89
C ASN A 87 -1.70 -1.81 10.81
N VAL A 88 -2.86 -2.34 10.46
CA VAL A 88 -4.02 -1.51 10.17
C VAL A 88 -5.26 -1.96 10.92
N ARG A 89 -6.12 -1.00 11.28
CA ARG A 89 -7.43 -1.27 11.87
C ARG A 89 -8.41 -0.19 11.47
N VAL A 90 -9.58 -0.56 10.96
CA VAL A 90 -10.72 0.36 10.84
C VAL A 90 -11.18 0.70 12.25
N THR A 91 -11.25 2.00 12.58
CA THR A 91 -11.58 2.48 13.92
C THR A 91 -12.99 3.05 14.01
N LYS A 92 -13.55 3.54 12.89
CA LYS A 92 -14.93 4.06 12.81
C LYS A 92 -15.61 3.41 11.60
N ALA A 93 -16.64 2.61 11.88
CA ALA A 93 -17.59 2.04 10.92
C ALA A 93 -18.86 1.58 11.67
N SER A 94 -20.01 1.65 11.04
CA SER A 94 -21.27 1.08 11.52
C SER A 94 -22.14 0.66 10.33
N LYS A 95 -23.30 0.04 10.59
CA LYS A 95 -24.25 -0.31 9.53
C LYS A 95 -24.82 0.92 8.83
N ASP A 96 -25.07 2.00 9.57
CA ASP A 96 -25.63 3.24 9.03
C ASP A 96 -24.55 4.13 8.41
N GLU A 97 -23.32 4.07 8.94
CA GLU A 97 -22.16 4.79 8.45
C GLU A 97 -21.00 3.80 8.18
N PRO A 98 -21.03 3.03 7.07
CA PRO A 98 -19.98 2.09 6.76
C PRO A 98 -18.66 2.81 6.46
N TYR A 99 -17.55 2.17 6.81
CA TYR A 99 -16.24 2.62 6.37
C TYR A 99 -16.09 2.38 4.87
N VAL A 100 -15.77 3.41 4.13
CA VAL A 100 -15.54 3.37 2.67
C VAL A 100 -14.20 3.97 2.35
N SER A 101 -13.35 3.23 1.66
CA SER A 101 -12.04 3.70 1.21
C SER A 101 -11.65 3.16 -0.15
N LEU A 102 -10.74 3.87 -0.80
CA LEU A 102 -10.10 3.44 -2.04
C LEU A 102 -8.58 3.56 -1.94
N ALA A 103 -7.90 2.77 -2.76
CA ALA A 103 -6.46 2.83 -2.96
C ALA A 103 -6.15 2.81 -4.46
N LEU A 104 -5.42 3.82 -4.92
CA LEU A 104 -4.91 3.93 -6.27
C LEU A 104 -3.42 3.60 -6.26
N LYS A 105 -3.04 2.49 -6.89
CA LYS A 105 -1.65 2.06 -7.02
C LYS A 105 -0.91 2.85 -8.08
N PHE A 106 0.38 3.06 -7.86
CA PHE A 106 1.29 3.67 -8.81
C PHE A 106 2.69 3.03 -8.72
N SER A 107 3.49 3.23 -9.75
CA SER A 107 4.90 2.86 -9.75
C SER A 107 5.81 4.07 -9.52
N LEU A 108 7.06 3.83 -9.15
CA LEU A 108 8.08 4.90 -9.06
C LEU A 108 8.35 5.53 -10.43
N ASP A 109 8.25 4.74 -11.50
CA ASP A 109 8.46 5.25 -12.86
C ASP A 109 7.33 6.20 -13.27
N GLU A 110 6.07 5.91 -12.93
CA GLU A 110 4.94 6.81 -13.16
C GLU A 110 5.10 8.14 -12.40
N ILE A 111 5.56 8.09 -11.16
CA ILE A 111 5.87 9.31 -10.39
C ILE A 111 7.01 10.08 -11.07
N TYR A 112 8.09 9.40 -11.45
CA TYR A 112 9.24 10.02 -12.10
C TYR A 112 8.85 10.71 -13.42
N GLU A 113 7.99 10.08 -14.24
CA GLU A 113 7.49 10.68 -15.47
C GLU A 113 6.68 11.98 -15.22
N VAL A 114 5.91 12.02 -14.14
CA VAL A 114 5.17 13.23 -13.75
C VAL A 114 6.13 14.33 -13.25
N LEU A 115 7.09 13.96 -12.41
CA LEU A 115 8.05 14.90 -11.82
C LEU A 115 8.94 15.59 -12.84
N LYS A 116 9.16 15.01 -14.03
CA LYS A 116 9.88 15.67 -15.15
C LYS A 116 9.19 16.94 -15.64
N ASN A 117 7.88 17.08 -15.40
CA ASN A 117 7.07 18.21 -15.85
C ASN A 117 6.84 19.25 -14.74
N ILE A 118 7.50 19.10 -13.58
CA ILE A 118 7.33 19.97 -12.42
C ILE A 118 8.70 20.57 -12.06
N GLU A 119 8.75 21.88 -11.84
CA GLU A 119 9.94 22.52 -11.28
C GLU A 119 10.07 22.20 -9.80
N ILE A 120 11.00 21.28 -9.48
CA ILE A 120 11.25 20.88 -8.12
C ILE A 120 12.38 21.74 -7.54
N GLN A 121 12.11 22.41 -6.42
CA GLN A 121 13.13 23.13 -5.66
C GLN A 121 14.25 22.17 -5.23
N LYS A 122 15.52 22.63 -5.32
CA LYS A 122 16.68 21.87 -4.87
C LYS A 122 16.51 21.45 -3.41
N GLN A 123 16.52 20.13 -3.16
CA GLN A 123 16.26 19.54 -1.87
C GLN A 123 17.42 18.65 -1.44
N ASN A 124 17.58 18.46 -0.14
CA ASN A 124 18.54 17.49 0.39
C ASN A 124 18.00 16.06 0.24
N LEU A 125 18.35 15.42 -0.88
CA LEU A 125 17.92 14.05 -1.23
C LEU A 125 18.74 12.95 -0.53
N GLN A 126 19.74 13.31 0.25
CA GLN A 126 20.63 12.35 0.90
C GLN A 126 20.04 11.75 2.18
N LYS A 127 19.08 12.43 2.81
CA LYS A 127 18.42 11.94 4.03
C LYS A 127 17.15 11.20 3.69
N SER A 128 17.10 9.91 4.03
CA SER A 128 15.89 9.10 3.89
C SER A 128 14.80 9.49 4.89
N GLU A 129 13.55 9.27 4.51
CA GLU A 129 12.37 9.51 5.33
C GLU A 129 11.52 8.25 5.44
N LYS A 130 10.52 8.29 6.33
CA LYS A 130 9.52 7.20 6.43
C LYS A 130 8.87 6.97 5.07
N GLY A 131 8.59 5.71 4.73
CA GLY A 131 7.96 5.35 3.46
C GLY A 131 6.45 5.62 3.40
N VAL A 132 5.89 6.34 4.39
CA VAL A 132 4.49 6.77 4.44
C VAL A 132 4.40 8.27 4.71
N PHE A 133 3.43 8.92 4.08
CA PHE A 133 3.11 10.33 4.23
C PHE A 133 1.60 10.50 4.38
N PHE A 134 1.19 11.48 5.19
CA PHE A 134 -0.21 11.86 5.37
C PHE A 134 -0.36 13.32 4.92
N GLY A 135 -1.35 13.58 4.05
CA GLY A 135 -1.67 14.91 3.55
C GLY A 135 -3.16 15.20 3.61
N GLU A 136 -3.52 16.46 3.48
CA GLU A 136 -4.92 16.91 3.47
C GLU A 136 -5.56 16.64 2.11
N LEU A 137 -6.81 16.15 2.13
CA LEU A 137 -7.56 15.84 0.92
C LEU A 137 -8.17 17.12 0.34
N SER A 138 -7.96 17.36 -0.96
CA SER A 138 -8.48 18.53 -1.68
C SER A 138 -9.45 18.13 -2.80
N ASP A 139 -10.19 19.10 -3.33
CA ASP A 139 -11.06 18.94 -4.49
C ASP A 139 -10.25 18.57 -5.75
N GLU A 140 -9.06 19.14 -5.95
CA GLU A 140 -8.13 18.78 -7.03
C GLU A 140 -7.77 17.28 -7.07
N LEU A 141 -7.80 16.61 -5.91
CA LEU A 141 -7.57 15.17 -5.82
C LEU A 141 -8.88 14.37 -5.98
N LEU A 142 -10.00 14.88 -5.48
CA LEU A 142 -11.27 14.16 -5.51
C LEU A 142 -11.97 14.20 -6.87
N GLU A 143 -11.87 15.28 -7.63
CA GLU A 143 -12.48 15.38 -8.96
C GLU A 143 -11.99 14.29 -9.92
N PRO A 144 -10.66 14.06 -10.09
CA PRO A 144 -10.19 12.97 -10.92
C PRO A 144 -10.52 11.58 -10.33
N ILE A 145 -10.59 11.42 -9.00
CA ILE A 145 -11.04 10.17 -8.38
C ILE A 145 -12.50 9.88 -8.77
N LEU A 146 -13.39 10.86 -8.72
CA LEU A 146 -14.79 10.70 -9.14
C LEU A 146 -14.86 10.21 -10.59
N ARG A 147 -14.07 10.79 -11.50
CA ARG A 147 -13.97 10.35 -12.90
C ARG A 147 -13.46 8.92 -13.04
N LEU A 148 -12.48 8.50 -12.22
CA LEU A 148 -12.03 7.10 -12.19
C LEU A 148 -13.13 6.15 -11.75
N VAL A 149 -13.92 6.51 -10.73
CA VAL A 149 -15.03 5.68 -10.27
C VAL A 149 -16.11 5.55 -11.33
N TRP A 150 -16.49 6.62 -12.02
CA TRP A 150 -17.41 6.57 -13.16
C TRP A 150 -16.87 5.75 -14.34
N LEU A 151 -15.57 5.87 -14.61
CA LEU A 151 -14.94 5.11 -15.69
C LEU A 151 -15.00 3.59 -15.44
N ASN A 152 -15.03 3.17 -14.17
CA ASN A 152 -15.13 1.76 -13.80
C ASN A 152 -16.43 1.06 -14.24
N ASP A 153 -17.43 1.81 -14.72
CA ASP A 153 -18.68 1.31 -15.27
C ASP A 153 -18.71 1.26 -16.82
N LYS A 154 -17.62 1.66 -17.46
CA LYS A 154 -17.49 1.67 -18.92
C LYS A 154 -16.92 0.36 -19.45
N PRO A 155 -17.08 0.05 -20.76
CA PRO A 155 -16.45 -1.10 -21.39
C PRO A 155 -14.92 -1.11 -21.20
N LYS A 156 -14.36 -2.28 -20.91
CA LYS A 156 -12.93 -2.44 -20.57
C LYS A 156 -11.97 -1.89 -21.63
N SER A 157 -12.33 -1.96 -22.91
CA SER A 157 -11.51 -1.44 -24.03
C SER A 157 -11.13 0.05 -23.92
N ASN A 158 -11.93 0.84 -23.19
CA ASN A 158 -11.73 2.28 -23.06
C ASN A 158 -11.15 2.67 -21.69
N ILE A 159 -11.11 1.73 -20.75
CA ILE A 159 -10.75 2.02 -19.36
C ILE A 159 -9.25 2.30 -19.23
N ASP A 160 -8.40 1.41 -19.75
CA ASP A 160 -6.97 1.42 -19.44
C ASP A 160 -6.28 2.73 -19.88
N TYR A 161 -6.59 3.21 -21.08
CA TYR A 161 -5.99 4.45 -21.60
C TYR A 161 -6.45 5.68 -20.80
N ILE A 162 -7.76 5.84 -20.61
CA ILE A 162 -8.32 7.01 -19.90
C ILE A 162 -7.95 6.96 -18.40
N ALA A 163 -7.98 5.79 -17.78
CA ALA A 163 -7.56 5.61 -16.41
C ALA A 163 -6.09 6.01 -16.21
N GLY A 164 -5.22 5.67 -17.17
CA GLY A 164 -3.82 6.10 -17.16
C GLY A 164 -3.64 7.62 -17.18
N LEU A 165 -4.46 8.33 -17.98
CA LEU A 165 -4.44 9.81 -18.04
C LEU A 165 -4.93 10.43 -16.72
N ILE A 166 -6.04 9.94 -16.17
CA ILE A 166 -6.60 10.43 -14.91
C ILE A 166 -5.64 10.14 -13.75
N LYS A 167 -5.01 8.97 -13.76
CA LYS A 167 -3.98 8.63 -12.76
C LYS A 167 -2.79 9.59 -12.81
N LYS A 168 -2.32 9.97 -14.01
CA LYS A 168 -1.27 10.98 -14.16
C LYS A 168 -1.69 12.34 -13.63
N GLU A 169 -2.95 12.74 -13.81
CA GLU A 169 -3.50 13.98 -13.25
C GLU A 169 -3.47 13.96 -11.71
N ILE A 170 -3.90 12.86 -11.07
CA ILE A 170 -3.81 12.71 -9.61
C ILE A 170 -2.35 12.77 -9.15
N LEU A 171 -1.45 12.06 -9.83
CA LEU A 171 -0.03 12.08 -9.50
C LEU A 171 0.59 13.47 -9.68
N PHE A 172 0.14 14.23 -10.69
CA PHE A 172 0.58 15.61 -10.91
C PHE A 172 0.11 16.52 -9.77
N ALA A 173 -1.15 16.45 -9.36
CA ALA A 173 -1.67 17.21 -8.23
C ALA A 173 -0.91 16.89 -6.93
N LEU A 174 -0.67 15.62 -6.63
CA LEU A 174 0.13 15.19 -5.49
C LEU A 174 1.59 15.66 -5.56
N ALA A 175 2.19 15.65 -6.75
CA ALA A 175 3.58 16.05 -6.96
C ALA A 175 3.77 17.57 -6.96
N ASN A 176 2.74 18.33 -7.33
CA ASN A 176 2.75 19.79 -7.31
C ASN A 176 2.49 20.39 -5.91
N ASP A 177 1.87 19.65 -5.01
CA ASP A 177 1.78 20.06 -3.60
C ASP A 177 3.16 20.04 -2.95
N LYS A 178 3.47 21.08 -2.19
CA LYS A 178 4.82 21.30 -1.61
C LYS A 178 5.28 20.15 -0.72
N LYS A 179 4.40 19.55 0.09
CA LYS A 179 4.76 18.53 1.08
C LYS A 179 4.77 17.13 0.45
N SER A 180 3.72 16.75 -0.25
CA SER A 180 3.63 15.45 -0.92
C SER A 180 4.57 15.36 -2.13
N GLY A 181 4.76 16.46 -2.88
CA GLY A 181 5.74 16.53 -3.96
C GLY A 181 7.17 16.34 -3.45
N TYR A 182 7.53 16.95 -2.32
CA TYR A 182 8.80 16.69 -1.65
C TYR A 182 8.97 15.21 -1.29
N PHE A 183 7.95 14.60 -0.69
CA PHE A 183 7.96 13.19 -0.34
C PHE A 183 8.13 12.31 -1.57
N LEU A 184 7.29 12.48 -2.61
CA LEU A 184 7.35 11.70 -3.84
C LEU A 184 8.69 11.84 -4.56
N ASN A 185 9.23 13.06 -4.65
CA ASN A 185 10.53 13.32 -5.27
C ASN A 185 11.66 12.54 -4.61
N LYS A 186 11.69 12.46 -3.28
CA LYS A 186 12.72 11.67 -2.57
C LYS A 186 12.75 10.20 -2.96
N PHE A 187 11.59 9.61 -3.23
CA PHE A 187 11.47 8.20 -3.59
C PHE A 187 11.66 7.95 -5.08
N ALA A 188 11.22 8.84 -5.94
CA ALA A 188 11.32 8.70 -7.39
C ALA A 188 12.68 9.15 -7.96
N MET A 189 13.34 10.13 -7.33
CA MET A 189 14.60 10.67 -7.86
C MET A 189 15.73 9.65 -7.80
N GLN A 190 16.25 9.29 -8.96
CA GLN A 190 17.35 8.34 -9.09
C GLN A 190 18.57 8.75 -8.28
N GLY A 191 19.20 7.78 -7.61
CA GLY A 191 20.40 8.01 -6.78
C GLY A 191 20.13 8.54 -5.38
N SER A 192 18.92 8.98 -5.05
CA SER A 192 18.55 9.33 -3.67
C SER A 192 18.60 8.11 -2.75
N ALA A 193 18.86 8.32 -1.45
CA ALA A 193 18.86 7.22 -0.49
C ALA A 193 17.52 6.48 -0.45
N SER A 194 16.40 7.19 -0.53
CA SER A 194 15.05 6.60 -0.54
C SER A 194 14.79 5.79 -1.82
N ASN A 195 15.22 6.26 -3.00
CA ASN A 195 15.11 5.52 -4.26
C ASN A 195 15.92 4.22 -4.22
N LYS A 196 17.17 4.29 -3.75
CA LYS A 196 18.03 3.11 -3.60
C LYS A 196 17.39 2.05 -2.70
N ILE A 197 16.78 2.46 -1.59
CA ILE A 197 16.05 1.54 -0.70
C ILE A 197 14.78 1.03 -1.35
N SER A 198 14.02 1.83 -2.09
CA SER A 198 12.86 1.34 -2.84
C SER A 198 13.25 0.26 -3.84
N ARG A 199 14.38 0.41 -4.54
CA ARG A 199 14.93 -0.63 -5.41
C ARG A 199 15.31 -1.90 -4.64
N ALA A 200 15.90 -1.75 -3.44
CA ALA A 200 16.20 -2.89 -2.57
C ALA A 200 14.92 -3.62 -2.13
N ILE A 201 13.87 -2.87 -1.78
CA ILE A 201 12.56 -3.43 -1.40
C ILE A 201 11.94 -4.21 -2.55
N ILE A 202 11.97 -3.66 -3.78
CA ILE A 202 11.47 -4.35 -4.98
C ILE A 202 12.25 -5.65 -5.22
N LYS A 203 13.60 -5.61 -5.15
CA LYS A 203 14.42 -6.83 -5.29
C LYS A 203 14.09 -7.89 -4.24
N ILE A 204 13.87 -7.50 -3.00
CA ILE A 204 13.46 -8.43 -1.93
C ILE A 204 12.08 -9.01 -2.23
N LYS A 205 11.15 -8.18 -2.71
CA LYS A 205 9.78 -8.61 -3.04
C LYS A 205 9.77 -9.58 -4.22
N ASP A 206 10.55 -9.32 -5.25
CA ASP A 206 10.57 -10.15 -6.47
C ASP A 206 11.26 -11.51 -6.25
N ASN A 207 12.18 -11.59 -5.27
CA ASN A 207 12.92 -12.79 -4.89
C ASN A 207 12.70 -13.18 -3.43
N PHE A 208 11.46 -13.02 -2.94
CA PHE A 208 11.16 -13.17 -1.51
C PHE A 208 11.40 -14.60 -0.99
N ASN A 209 11.24 -15.60 -1.83
CA ASN A 209 11.41 -17.02 -1.48
C ASN A 209 12.90 -17.46 -1.45
N GLU A 210 13.81 -16.66 -2.01
CA GLU A 210 15.23 -16.94 -1.99
C GLU A 210 15.92 -16.41 -0.73
N LYS A 211 17.11 -16.91 -0.42
CA LYS A 211 17.93 -16.42 0.69
C LYS A 211 18.57 -15.09 0.33
N ILE A 212 18.29 -14.03 1.09
CA ILE A 212 18.94 -12.73 0.89
C ILE A 212 20.42 -12.79 1.25
N ASN A 213 21.28 -12.36 0.30
CA ASN A 213 22.64 -11.96 0.57
C ASN A 213 22.68 -10.43 0.72
N ILE A 214 22.92 -9.94 1.93
CA ILE A 214 22.91 -8.52 2.25
C ILE A 214 24.01 -7.75 1.51
N LYS A 215 25.19 -8.35 1.36
CA LYS A 215 26.33 -7.73 0.65
C LYS A 215 26.00 -7.50 -0.84
N ASP A 216 25.37 -8.51 -1.47
CA ASP A 216 24.98 -8.40 -2.88
C ASP A 216 23.80 -7.44 -3.06
N LEU A 217 22.84 -7.43 -2.14
CA LEU A 217 21.74 -6.46 -2.12
C LEU A 217 22.25 -5.02 -1.99
N ALA A 218 23.19 -4.77 -1.09
CA ALA A 218 23.79 -3.45 -0.88
C ALA A 218 24.54 -2.99 -2.13
N ARG A 219 25.36 -3.88 -2.71
CA ARG A 219 26.10 -3.58 -3.95
C ARG A 219 25.15 -3.28 -5.12
N ALA A 220 24.07 -4.05 -5.28
CA ALA A 220 23.07 -3.85 -6.33
C ALA A 220 22.30 -2.53 -6.21
N CYS A 221 22.35 -1.88 -5.03
CA CYS A 221 21.72 -0.59 -4.75
C CYS A 221 22.75 0.55 -4.57
N ASP A 222 24.02 0.33 -4.90
CA ASP A 222 25.12 1.29 -4.75
C ASP A 222 25.22 1.82 -3.32
N MET A 223 25.16 0.94 -2.32
CA MET A 223 25.22 1.27 -0.90
C MET A 223 26.22 0.38 -0.15
N SER A 224 26.76 0.87 0.96
CA SER A 224 27.40 0.00 1.94
C SER A 224 26.35 -0.78 2.74
N GLU A 225 26.70 -1.93 3.31
CA GLU A 225 25.79 -2.75 4.11
C GLU A 225 25.21 -1.94 5.30
N SER A 226 26.05 -1.15 5.99
CA SER A 226 25.60 -0.29 7.11
C SER A 226 24.61 0.79 6.64
N SER A 227 24.86 1.43 5.50
CA SER A 227 23.97 2.42 4.92
C SER A 227 22.64 1.77 4.48
N LEU A 228 22.69 0.58 3.88
CA LEU A 228 21.49 -0.18 3.54
C LEU A 228 20.65 -0.46 4.78
N TYR A 229 21.22 -1.01 5.85
CA TYR A 229 20.48 -1.31 7.09
C TYR A 229 19.87 -0.07 7.72
N GLN A 230 20.63 1.01 7.83
CA GLN A 230 20.18 2.25 8.46
C GLN A 230 19.00 2.87 7.69
N ASN A 231 19.17 3.06 6.38
CA ASN A 231 18.14 3.69 5.54
C ASN A 231 16.91 2.79 5.38
N PHE A 232 17.11 1.47 5.25
CA PHE A 232 16.02 0.51 5.16
C PHE A 232 15.15 0.53 6.43
N LYS A 233 15.79 0.58 7.62
CA LYS A 233 15.09 0.70 8.89
C LYS A 233 14.38 2.05 9.06
N THR A 234 14.96 3.14 8.56
CA THR A 234 14.31 4.46 8.57
C THR A 234 13.03 4.44 7.75
N ILE A 235 13.08 3.87 6.53
CA ILE A 235 11.96 3.86 5.58
C ILE A 235 10.88 2.87 5.99
N THR A 236 11.25 1.65 6.41
CA THR A 236 10.31 0.54 6.63
C THR A 236 10.06 0.21 8.11
N SER A 237 10.85 0.75 9.02
CA SER A 237 10.95 0.36 10.44
C SER A 237 11.45 -1.07 10.69
N LEU A 238 11.90 -1.78 9.67
CA LEU A 238 12.38 -3.15 9.72
C LEU A 238 13.79 -3.27 9.15
N SER A 239 14.50 -4.34 9.52
CA SER A 239 15.69 -4.77 8.77
C SER A 239 15.27 -5.45 7.45
N PRO A 240 16.16 -5.54 6.42
CA PRO A 240 15.87 -6.25 5.18
C PRO A 240 15.37 -7.69 5.39
N ILE A 241 16.01 -8.43 6.30
CA ILE A 241 15.65 -9.81 6.63
C ILE A 241 14.26 -9.88 7.30
N ALA A 242 13.98 -8.99 8.25
CA ALA A 242 12.67 -8.95 8.90
C ALA A 242 11.55 -8.54 7.92
N PHE A 243 11.87 -7.67 6.96
CA PHE A 243 10.97 -7.28 5.89
C PHE A 243 10.66 -8.46 4.96
N GLN A 244 11.69 -9.21 4.50
CA GLN A 244 11.50 -10.41 3.69
C GLN A 244 10.59 -11.43 4.39
N LYS A 245 10.82 -11.67 5.69
CA LYS A 245 9.95 -12.56 6.47
C LYS A 245 8.49 -12.13 6.45
N LYS A 246 8.21 -10.83 6.58
CA LYS A 246 6.84 -10.33 6.48
C LYS A 246 6.23 -10.59 5.10
N ILE A 247 6.97 -10.35 4.01
CA ILE A 247 6.51 -10.68 2.65
C ILE A 247 6.19 -12.16 2.54
N ARG A 248 7.10 -13.05 2.96
CA ARG A 248 6.88 -14.50 2.93
C ARG A 248 5.60 -14.93 3.64
N LEU A 249 5.32 -14.34 4.80
CA LEU A 249 4.11 -14.66 5.56
C LEU A 249 2.83 -14.13 4.91
N GLU A 250 2.86 -12.94 4.31
CA GLU A 250 1.71 -12.41 3.53
C GLU A 250 1.46 -13.24 2.27
N GLU A 251 2.51 -13.63 1.54
CA GLU A 251 2.37 -14.50 0.36
C GLU A 251 1.87 -15.88 0.74
N ALA A 252 2.34 -16.44 1.87
CA ALA A 252 1.80 -17.69 2.39
C ALA A 252 0.31 -17.58 2.73
N LYS A 253 -0.13 -16.47 3.30
CA LYS A 253 -1.55 -16.22 3.57
C LYS A 253 -2.34 -16.20 2.27
N ASN A 254 -1.84 -15.52 1.22
CA ASN A 254 -2.46 -15.50 -0.10
C ASN A 254 -2.55 -16.90 -0.73
N LEU A 255 -1.48 -17.70 -0.66
CA LEU A 255 -1.48 -19.08 -1.13
C LEU A 255 -2.51 -19.94 -0.38
N LEU A 256 -2.53 -19.85 0.95
CA LEU A 256 -3.45 -20.62 1.80
C LEU A 256 -4.92 -20.20 1.63
N SER A 257 -5.17 -18.94 1.22
CA SER A 257 -6.51 -18.44 0.92
C SER A 257 -7.02 -18.90 -0.45
N ASN A 258 -6.15 -18.92 -1.46
CA ASN A 258 -6.53 -19.08 -2.86
C ASN A 258 -6.29 -20.49 -3.42
N THR A 259 -5.66 -21.38 -2.65
CA THR A 259 -5.31 -22.73 -3.08
C THR A 259 -5.61 -23.75 -1.98
N ASP A 260 -5.58 -25.03 -2.36
CA ASP A 260 -5.70 -26.16 -1.41
C ASP A 260 -4.34 -26.72 -0.98
N LEU A 261 -3.28 -25.94 -1.10
CA LEU A 261 -1.94 -26.36 -0.69
C LEU A 261 -1.87 -26.72 0.79
N PRO A 262 -1.23 -27.85 1.13
CA PRO A 262 -0.90 -28.16 2.52
C PRO A 262 -0.01 -27.05 3.16
N VAL A 263 -0.23 -26.77 4.44
CA VAL A 263 0.52 -25.72 5.16
C VAL A 263 2.04 -25.90 5.06
N ALA A 264 2.53 -27.14 5.11
CA ALA A 264 3.96 -27.41 4.96
C ALA A 264 4.48 -27.06 3.55
N GLN A 265 3.70 -27.36 2.52
CA GLN A 265 4.06 -27.01 1.15
C GLN A 265 4.03 -25.51 0.94
N ALA A 266 3.00 -24.79 1.41
CA ALA A 266 2.95 -23.34 1.37
C ALA A 266 4.16 -22.71 2.09
N ALA A 267 4.63 -23.28 3.20
CA ALA A 267 5.84 -22.83 3.89
C ALA A 267 7.10 -22.92 3.01
N PHE A 268 7.28 -24.05 2.31
CA PHE A 268 8.44 -24.24 1.41
C PHE A 268 8.36 -23.34 0.18
N GLU A 269 7.19 -23.20 -0.42
CA GLU A 269 6.96 -22.30 -1.59
C GLU A 269 7.36 -20.85 -1.30
N VAL A 270 7.10 -20.38 -0.08
CA VAL A 270 7.49 -19.03 0.31
C VAL A 270 8.92 -18.93 0.89
N GLY A 271 9.71 -20.00 0.80
CA GLY A 271 11.14 -20.02 1.12
C GLY A 271 11.49 -20.29 2.58
N TYR A 272 10.60 -20.89 3.38
CA TYR A 272 10.97 -21.43 4.70
C TYR A 272 11.62 -22.81 4.55
N GLU A 273 12.69 -23.05 5.28
CA GLU A 273 13.36 -24.35 5.34
C GLU A 273 12.71 -25.28 6.39
N SER A 274 11.84 -24.75 7.27
CA SER A 274 11.16 -25.49 8.34
C SER A 274 9.70 -25.06 8.48
N ALA A 275 8.79 -26.03 8.27
CA ALA A 275 7.35 -25.81 8.45
C ALA A 275 7.00 -25.48 9.93
N SER A 276 7.77 -25.98 10.90
CA SER A 276 7.59 -25.65 12.31
C SER A 276 7.99 -24.22 12.63
N GLN A 277 9.08 -23.72 12.04
CA GLN A 277 9.47 -22.32 12.17
C GLN A 277 8.43 -21.42 11.51
N PHE A 278 8.02 -21.74 10.28
CA PHE A 278 6.95 -21.04 9.58
C PHE A 278 5.68 -20.91 10.42
N SER A 279 5.15 -22.01 10.96
CA SER A 279 3.92 -22.03 11.73
C SER A 279 3.99 -21.13 12.98
N ARG A 280 5.13 -21.11 13.67
CA ARG A 280 5.35 -20.22 14.82
C ARG A 280 5.39 -18.74 14.40
N GLU A 281 6.13 -18.39 13.35
CA GLU A 281 6.24 -17.01 12.86
C GLU A 281 4.91 -16.53 12.27
N TYR A 282 4.19 -17.40 11.55
CA TYR A 282 2.86 -17.12 11.01
C TYR A 282 1.84 -16.81 12.12
N SER A 283 1.76 -17.69 13.14
CA SER A 283 0.84 -17.49 14.27
C SER A 283 1.17 -16.23 15.07
N ARG A 284 2.46 -15.87 15.20
CA ARG A 284 2.87 -14.61 15.84
C ARG A 284 2.41 -13.38 15.04
N MET A 285 2.44 -13.46 13.71
CA MET A 285 2.08 -12.33 12.85
C MET A 285 0.56 -12.15 12.71
N PHE A 286 -0.18 -13.25 12.58
CA PHE A 286 -1.62 -13.21 12.28
C PHE A 286 -2.51 -13.54 13.49
N GLY A 287 -1.94 -13.94 14.61
CA GLY A 287 -2.68 -14.30 15.84
C GLY A 287 -3.37 -15.65 15.77
N VAL A 288 -3.26 -16.39 14.66
CA VAL A 288 -3.96 -17.65 14.42
C VAL A 288 -3.06 -18.64 13.67
N ALA A 289 -3.19 -19.94 13.97
CA ALA A 289 -2.40 -20.98 13.31
C ALA A 289 -2.72 -21.06 11.80
N PRO A 290 -1.73 -21.34 10.91
CA PRO A 290 -1.91 -21.32 9.45
C PRO A 290 -3.08 -22.17 8.97
N LYS A 291 -3.25 -23.38 9.51
CA LYS A 291 -4.33 -24.31 9.14
C LYS A 291 -5.72 -23.74 9.48
N VAL A 292 -5.86 -23.15 10.67
CA VAL A 292 -7.12 -22.52 11.11
C VAL A 292 -7.42 -21.29 10.29
N HIS A 293 -6.40 -20.44 10.06
CA HIS A 293 -6.56 -19.22 9.24
C HIS A 293 -6.96 -19.55 7.81
N SER A 294 -6.35 -20.57 7.18
CA SER A 294 -6.74 -21.04 5.85
C SER A 294 -8.23 -21.41 5.78
N ALA A 295 -8.73 -22.17 6.76
CA ALA A 295 -10.15 -22.51 6.81
C ALA A 295 -11.05 -21.28 6.95
N MET A 296 -10.68 -20.31 7.79
CA MET A 296 -11.42 -19.05 7.98
C MET A 296 -11.44 -18.20 6.69
N LEU A 297 -10.30 -18.12 5.98
CA LEU A 297 -10.17 -17.30 4.75
C LEU A 297 -10.97 -17.88 3.58
N LYS A 298 -11.16 -19.20 3.54
CA LYS A 298 -11.94 -19.89 2.49
C LYS A 298 -13.45 -19.89 2.77
N ALA A 299 -13.84 -19.67 4.02
CA ALA A 299 -15.27 -19.62 4.42
C ALA A 299 -15.90 -18.22 4.22
N ASN A 300 -15.10 -17.20 3.98
CA ASN A 300 -15.52 -15.82 3.68
C ASN A 300 -15.39 -15.48 2.20
#